data_1b9ee6c1b403ba4843f02fc508fbfd4b
#
_entry.id   1b9ee6c1b403ba4843f02fc508fbfd4b
#
_cell.length_a   1.000
_cell.length_b   1.000
_cell.length_c   1.000
_cell.angle_alpha   90.00
_cell.angle_beta   90.00
_cell.angle_gamma   90.00
#
_symmetry.space_group_name_H-M   'P 1'
#
loop_
_entity.id
_entity.type
_entity.pdbx_description
1 polymer ?
#
loop_
_entity_poly.entity_id
_entity_poly.type
_entity_poly.pdbx_seq_one_letter_code
_entity_poly.pdbx_strand_id
1 'polypeptide(L)'
;MSTDVRPSPAGGLRARRARLTARVGPLPGSVRRLLDNRLVEGLTTPHGVSRYLEAVHPLWTLEGGRALVTEVYRETPDMTTITLRPDQSWQGFVAGQHVRIGVQIDGALRTRTYSVSSSQHRADGHLTITVKRKEGGLVSGHLASEVRPGQALACSPATGDVVLPDPRPDRLVLISGGSGITPMASMLRTLADEGHRGRVTFLHYARTRADVAFAADLERIAERMPHAQVVIVTTGPGERGPLTGRFVPAHLHNLVPDHLEVPTFACGPTGLVDAVEAHYETLGGVEQLQVERFTPPVLQTSAEPGDGTIRFATSGIERSDDGRSLLEQAEDEGLAPESGCRMGICRTCTQHKVAGGTVDLRNGRRSDAPEEQVQICVSVAAGDVILDL
;
A
#
# COMPACT_ATOMS: atom_id res chain seq x y z
N MET A 1 39.39 35.68 13.35
CA MET A 1 38.07 36.33 13.25
C MET A 1 37.03 35.21 13.18
N SER A 2 36.44 34.96 14.35
CA SER A 2 35.45 33.89 14.55
C SER A 2 34.06 34.51 14.42
N THR A 3 33.27 34.11 13.45
CA THR A 3 31.91 34.60 13.26
C THR A 3 30.93 33.67 14.00
N ASP A 4 30.45 34.18 15.10
CA ASP A 4 29.46 33.56 15.99
C ASP A 4 28.07 33.67 15.28
N VAL A 5 27.57 32.57 14.71
CA VAL A 5 26.23 32.53 14.10
C VAL A 5 25.21 32.12 15.16
N ARG A 6 24.47 33.09 15.67
CA ARG A 6 23.36 32.84 16.61
C ARG A 6 22.22 32.11 15.89
N PRO A 7 21.64 31.02 16.48
CA PRO A 7 20.52 30.32 15.89
C PRO A 7 19.25 31.17 15.91
N SER A 8 18.51 31.16 14.81
CA SER A 8 17.23 31.85 14.57
C SER A 8 16.13 31.39 15.54
N PRO A 9 15.29 32.29 16.11
CA PRO A 9 14.24 31.96 17.09
C PRO A 9 13.09 31.09 16.54
N ALA A 10 12.96 30.92 15.23
CA ALA A 10 11.92 30.09 14.61
C ALA A 10 12.05 28.57 14.88
N GLY A 11 13.27 28.07 15.16
CA GLY A 11 13.51 26.67 15.49
C GLY A 11 12.98 26.25 16.86
N GLY A 12 12.93 27.20 17.82
CA GLY A 12 12.50 26.93 19.20
C GLY A 12 10.99 26.68 19.35
N LEU A 13 10.17 27.32 18.54
CA LEU A 13 8.72 27.13 18.60
C LEU A 13 8.27 25.79 17.98
N ARG A 14 8.92 25.35 16.89
CA ARG A 14 8.65 24.03 16.27
C ARG A 14 9.10 22.87 17.15
N ALA A 15 10.27 22.98 17.80
CA ALA A 15 10.76 21.96 18.74
C ALA A 15 9.92 21.90 20.04
N ARG A 16 9.37 23.03 20.51
CA ARG A 16 8.43 23.07 21.64
C ARG A 16 7.08 22.47 21.28
N ARG A 17 6.54 22.71 20.06
CA ARG A 17 5.31 22.08 19.59
C ARG A 17 5.46 20.56 19.47
N ALA A 18 6.56 20.05 18.91
CA ALA A 18 6.84 18.61 18.82
C ALA A 18 6.93 17.94 20.20
N ARG A 19 7.44 18.64 21.23
CA ARG A 19 7.50 18.11 22.61
C ARG A 19 6.16 18.19 23.35
N LEU A 20 5.30 19.14 23.03
CA LEU A 20 3.95 19.24 23.59
C LEU A 20 3.00 18.17 23.03
N THR A 21 3.10 17.86 21.72
CA THR A 21 2.27 16.81 21.10
C THR A 21 2.59 15.40 21.63
N ALA A 22 3.80 15.16 22.13
CA ALA A 22 4.17 13.88 22.74
C ALA A 22 3.53 13.62 24.12
N ARG A 23 2.96 14.64 24.79
CA ARG A 23 2.40 14.56 26.14
C ARG A 23 0.87 14.64 26.21
N VAL A 24 0.21 15.03 25.13
CA VAL A 24 -1.25 15.13 25.09
C VAL A 24 -1.80 13.76 24.71
N GLY A 25 -2.52 13.16 25.62
CA GLY A 25 -3.19 11.87 25.41
C GLY A 25 -4.28 11.97 24.32
N PRO A 26 -4.90 10.86 24.06
CA PRO A 26 -5.98 10.75 23.10
C PRO A 26 -7.18 11.65 23.41
N LEU A 27 -7.96 11.98 22.39
CA LEU A 27 -9.23 12.69 22.59
C LEU A 27 -10.17 11.79 23.41
N PRO A 28 -10.59 12.20 24.66
CA PRO A 28 -11.47 11.38 25.47
C PRO A 28 -12.76 11.05 24.73
N GLY A 29 -13.23 9.80 24.81
CA GLY A 29 -14.44 9.36 24.10
C GLY A 29 -15.71 10.13 24.49
N SER A 30 -15.75 10.69 25.71
CA SER A 30 -16.80 11.60 26.15
C SER A 30 -16.77 12.95 25.40
N VAL A 31 -15.59 13.50 25.18
CA VAL A 31 -15.40 14.74 24.42
C VAL A 31 -15.70 14.51 22.95
N ARG A 32 -15.30 13.36 22.37
CA ARG A 32 -15.62 12.99 20.99
C ARG A 32 -17.12 12.96 20.77
N ARG A 33 -17.89 12.28 21.65
CA ARG A 33 -19.37 12.22 21.56
C ARG A 33 -20.04 13.59 21.72
N LEU A 34 -19.47 14.48 22.51
CA LEU A 34 -20.03 15.82 22.70
C LEU A 34 -19.77 16.71 21.48
N LEU A 35 -18.67 16.51 20.76
CA LEU A 35 -18.30 17.29 19.59
C LEU A 35 -18.93 16.74 18.31
N ASP A 36 -19.32 15.46 18.30
CA ASP A 36 -19.96 14.78 17.17
C ASP A 36 -21.48 14.99 17.20
N ASN A 37 -21.90 16.25 17.00
CA ASN A 37 -23.31 16.60 16.88
C ASN A 37 -23.52 17.76 15.88
N ARG A 38 -24.73 17.80 15.28
CA ARG A 38 -25.10 18.78 14.24
C ARG A 38 -24.97 20.25 14.67
N LEU A 39 -25.12 20.56 15.96
CA LEU A 39 -25.00 21.94 16.45
C LEU A 39 -23.55 22.41 16.42
N VAL A 40 -22.62 21.55 16.86
CA VAL A 40 -21.20 21.86 16.84
C VAL A 40 -20.68 21.91 15.39
N GLU A 41 -21.14 21.04 14.53
CA GLU A 41 -20.84 21.05 13.10
C GLU A 41 -21.30 22.36 12.45
N GLY A 42 -22.53 22.82 12.75
CA GLY A 42 -23.03 24.10 12.27
C GLY A 42 -22.22 25.32 12.75
N LEU A 43 -21.70 25.29 13.99
CA LEU A 43 -20.87 26.37 14.54
C LEU A 43 -19.45 26.41 13.98
N THR A 44 -18.97 25.30 13.42
CA THR A 44 -17.61 25.17 12.87
C THR A 44 -17.55 25.27 11.34
N THR A 45 -18.70 25.45 10.68
CA THR A 45 -18.79 25.68 9.23
C THR A 45 -18.01 26.96 8.83
N PRO A 46 -17.19 26.95 7.72
CA PRO A 46 -17.10 25.90 6.70
C PRO A 46 -16.05 24.82 6.96
N HIS A 47 -15.33 24.86 8.06
CA HIS A 47 -14.10 24.04 8.22
C HIS A 47 -14.28 22.73 8.99
N GLY A 48 -15.45 22.50 9.62
CA GLY A 48 -15.71 21.33 10.45
C GLY A 48 -14.90 21.27 11.76
N VAL A 49 -15.38 20.52 12.73
CA VAL A 49 -14.77 20.37 14.07
C VAL A 49 -13.35 19.78 14.01
N SER A 50 -13.14 18.80 13.12
CA SER A 50 -11.87 18.10 12.97
C SER A 50 -10.70 19.05 12.71
N ARG A 51 -10.88 20.11 11.92
CA ARG A 51 -9.83 21.08 11.64
C ARG A 51 -9.37 21.87 12.87
N TYR A 52 -10.29 22.19 13.76
CA TYR A 52 -9.95 22.87 15.02
C TYR A 52 -9.26 21.92 16.01
N LEU A 53 -9.70 20.67 16.06
CA LEU A 53 -9.06 19.62 16.85
C LEU A 53 -7.63 19.35 16.39
N GLU A 54 -7.42 19.28 15.08
CA GLU A 54 -6.09 19.11 14.44
C GLU A 54 -5.12 20.27 14.77
N ALA A 55 -5.63 21.49 14.91
CA ALA A 55 -4.82 22.65 15.30
C ALA A 55 -4.28 22.50 16.73
N VAL A 56 -4.99 21.76 17.59
CA VAL A 56 -4.58 21.45 18.96
C VAL A 56 -3.67 20.22 19.01
N HIS A 57 -4.07 19.14 18.35
CA HIS A 57 -3.29 17.91 18.26
C HIS A 57 -3.50 17.21 16.91
N PRO A 58 -2.43 16.85 16.17
CA PRO A 58 -2.52 16.32 14.81
C PRO A 58 -3.33 15.02 14.65
N LEU A 59 -3.47 14.23 15.72
CA LEU A 59 -4.27 13.00 15.72
C LEU A 59 -5.70 13.18 16.24
N TRP A 60 -6.10 14.39 16.65
CA TRP A 60 -7.45 14.64 17.11
C TRP A 60 -8.35 14.95 15.92
N THR A 61 -9.22 14.01 15.60
CA THR A 61 -10.24 14.11 14.55
C THR A 61 -11.47 13.34 14.95
N LEU A 62 -12.63 13.75 14.46
CA LEU A 62 -13.88 12.98 14.61
C LEU A 62 -13.96 11.86 13.57
N GLU A 63 -13.30 12.02 12.44
CA GLU A 63 -13.37 11.08 11.31
C GLU A 63 -12.51 9.82 11.52
N GLY A 64 -11.56 9.80 12.44
CA GLY A 64 -10.68 8.65 12.70
C GLY A 64 -9.73 8.30 11.56
N GLY A 65 -8.89 7.30 11.77
CA GLY A 65 -8.00 6.80 10.72
C GLY A 65 -6.84 7.73 10.39
N ARG A 66 -6.10 8.20 11.41
CA ARG A 66 -4.87 8.99 11.25
C ARG A 66 -3.67 8.31 11.88
N ALA A 67 -2.51 8.64 11.35
CA ALA A 67 -1.24 8.23 11.93
C ALA A 67 -0.23 9.38 11.93
N LEU A 68 0.53 9.52 13.02
CA LEU A 68 1.59 10.50 13.16
C LEU A 68 2.91 9.90 12.67
N VAL A 69 3.58 10.57 11.76
CA VAL A 69 4.94 10.24 11.37
C VAL A 69 5.88 10.45 12.55
N THR A 70 6.55 9.40 12.98
CA THR A 70 7.52 9.45 14.09
C THR A 70 8.95 9.40 13.60
N GLU A 71 9.21 8.70 12.50
CA GLU A 71 10.53 8.54 11.93
C GLU A 71 10.44 8.40 10.40
N VAL A 72 11.47 8.87 9.71
CA VAL A 72 11.66 8.69 8.26
C VAL A 72 13.09 8.23 8.02
N TYR A 73 13.26 7.07 7.42
CA TYR A 73 14.54 6.46 7.14
C TYR A 73 14.67 6.08 5.66
N ARG A 74 15.79 6.43 5.05
CA ARG A 74 16.07 6.08 3.64
C ARG A 74 16.74 4.71 3.58
N GLU A 75 16.05 3.74 3.02
CA GLU A 75 16.55 2.36 2.85
C GLU A 75 17.52 2.25 1.66
N THR A 76 17.10 2.82 0.52
CA THR A 76 17.87 2.84 -0.73
C THR A 76 17.69 4.21 -1.39
N PRO A 77 18.38 4.51 -2.51
CA PRO A 77 18.20 5.80 -3.21
C PRO A 77 16.74 6.09 -3.62
N ASP A 78 15.92 5.06 -3.82
CA ASP A 78 14.53 5.18 -4.28
C ASP A 78 13.49 4.62 -3.29
N MET A 79 13.89 4.08 -2.13
CA MET A 79 12.99 3.56 -1.11
C MET A 79 13.17 4.26 0.25
N THR A 80 12.06 4.63 0.85
CA THR A 80 12.01 5.33 2.14
C THR A 80 11.01 4.65 3.07
N THR A 81 11.45 4.28 4.26
CA THR A 81 10.61 3.76 5.34
C THR A 81 10.10 4.90 6.20
N ILE A 82 8.80 4.89 6.48
CA ILE A 82 8.11 5.86 7.32
C ILE A 82 7.49 5.10 8.48
N THR A 83 7.90 5.44 9.70
CA THR A 83 7.31 4.91 10.93
C THR A 83 6.12 5.77 11.33
N LEU A 84 5.01 5.11 11.55
CA LEU A 84 3.71 5.72 11.81
C LEU A 84 3.20 5.28 13.19
N ARG A 85 2.84 6.24 14.02
CA ARG A 85 2.07 6.02 15.25
C ARG A 85 0.59 6.24 14.93
N PRO A 86 -0.21 5.20 14.82
CA PRO A 86 -1.63 5.34 14.52
C PRO A 86 -2.40 5.97 15.68
N ASP A 87 -3.60 6.45 15.40
CA ASP A 87 -4.54 6.93 16.41
C ASP A 87 -5.21 5.75 17.14
N GLN A 88 -6.14 6.07 18.06
CA GLN A 88 -6.83 5.08 18.89
C GLN A 88 -7.83 4.19 18.15
N SER A 89 -8.20 4.54 16.93
CA SER A 89 -9.09 3.73 16.11
C SER A 89 -8.38 2.51 15.52
N TRP A 90 -7.05 2.46 15.64
CA TRP A 90 -6.24 1.38 15.09
C TRP A 90 -6.47 0.06 15.82
N GLN A 91 -6.82 -0.98 15.06
CA GLN A 91 -7.09 -2.32 15.57
C GLN A 91 -5.93 -3.32 15.37
N GLY A 92 -4.76 -2.81 14.96
CA GLY A 92 -3.65 -3.68 14.58
C GLY A 92 -3.75 -4.16 13.13
N PHE A 93 -2.90 -5.11 12.78
CA PHE A 93 -2.86 -5.72 11.45
C PHE A 93 -2.30 -7.13 11.53
N VAL A 94 -2.55 -7.93 10.50
CA VAL A 94 -1.90 -9.22 10.26
C VAL A 94 -0.79 -9.02 9.23
N ALA A 95 0.37 -9.64 9.44
CA ALA A 95 1.51 -9.54 8.54
C ALA A 95 1.13 -9.94 7.10
N GLY A 96 1.47 -9.08 6.15
CA GLY A 96 1.02 -9.15 4.76
C GLY A 96 -0.03 -8.11 4.39
N GLN A 97 -0.80 -7.60 5.36
CA GLN A 97 -1.82 -6.58 5.09
C GLN A 97 -1.23 -5.22 4.69
N HIS A 98 -2.06 -4.41 4.09
CA HIS A 98 -1.76 -3.06 3.63
C HIS A 98 -2.71 -2.02 4.22
N VAL A 99 -2.28 -0.75 4.20
CA VAL A 99 -3.07 0.42 4.61
C VAL A 99 -3.13 1.43 3.46
N ARG A 100 -4.21 2.23 3.42
CA ARG A 100 -4.27 3.41 2.56
C ARG A 100 -3.72 4.60 3.32
N ILE A 101 -2.74 5.26 2.71
CA ILE A 101 -2.13 6.48 3.23
C ILE A 101 -2.59 7.65 2.38
N GLY A 102 -3.13 8.66 3.02
CA GLY A 102 -3.54 9.92 2.39
C GLY A 102 -2.65 11.07 2.79
N VAL A 103 -2.25 11.86 1.79
CA VAL A 103 -1.48 13.10 1.95
C VAL A 103 -2.19 14.24 1.24
N GLN A 104 -2.09 15.44 1.79
CA GLN A 104 -2.58 16.64 1.11
C GLN A 104 -1.49 17.17 0.18
N ILE A 105 -1.79 17.27 -1.11
CA ILE A 105 -0.92 17.80 -2.15
C ILE A 105 -1.77 18.79 -2.95
N ASP A 106 -1.32 20.02 -3.04
CA ASP A 106 -1.99 21.12 -3.77
C ASP A 106 -3.46 21.30 -3.34
N GLY A 107 -3.73 21.16 -2.03
CA GLY A 107 -5.07 21.30 -1.44
C GLY A 107 -6.00 20.10 -1.62
N ALA A 108 -5.59 19.07 -2.34
CA ALA A 108 -6.38 17.83 -2.53
C ALA A 108 -5.81 16.67 -1.72
N LEU A 109 -6.69 15.88 -1.10
CA LEU A 109 -6.32 14.63 -0.44
C LEU A 109 -6.04 13.56 -1.51
N ARG A 110 -4.80 13.09 -1.57
CA ARG A 110 -4.38 12.03 -2.48
C ARG A 110 -4.02 10.78 -1.69
N THR A 111 -4.61 9.64 -2.03
CA THR A 111 -4.40 8.38 -1.31
C THR A 111 -3.67 7.34 -2.15
N ARG A 112 -2.85 6.50 -1.50
CA ARG A 112 -2.24 5.29 -2.11
C ARG A 112 -2.16 4.19 -1.07
N THR A 113 -2.15 2.97 -1.56
CA THR A 113 -2.03 1.76 -0.75
C THR A 113 -0.57 1.38 -0.58
N TYR A 114 -0.20 1.01 0.64
CA TYR A 114 1.14 0.55 1.00
C TYR A 114 1.04 -0.65 1.92
N SER A 115 1.72 -1.74 1.60
CA SER A 115 1.84 -2.88 2.52
C SER A 115 2.56 -2.45 3.78
N VAL A 116 2.09 -2.91 4.93
CA VAL A 116 2.79 -2.73 6.19
C VAL A 116 4.08 -3.54 6.12
N SER A 117 5.21 -2.92 6.48
CA SER A 117 6.53 -3.56 6.42
C SER A 117 7.08 -3.95 7.79
N SER A 118 6.48 -3.50 8.91
CA SER A 118 6.86 -3.91 10.26
C SER A 118 6.29 -5.27 10.66
N SER A 119 6.82 -5.84 11.75
CA SER A 119 6.18 -6.95 12.45
C SER A 119 4.83 -6.52 13.04
N GLN A 120 3.85 -7.44 13.05
CA GLN A 120 2.56 -7.23 13.74
C GLN A 120 2.68 -7.20 15.27
N HIS A 121 3.81 -7.68 15.82
CA HIS A 121 4.11 -7.72 17.25
C HIS A 121 5.01 -6.58 17.72
N ARG A 122 5.09 -5.52 16.94
CA ARG A 122 5.90 -4.36 17.30
C ARG A 122 5.45 -3.77 18.64
N ALA A 123 6.36 -3.79 19.63
CA ALA A 123 6.03 -3.48 21.05
C ALA A 123 5.57 -2.03 21.27
N ASP A 124 5.97 -1.08 20.42
CA ASP A 124 5.60 0.33 20.51
C ASP A 124 4.22 0.65 19.90
N GLY A 125 3.55 -0.35 19.32
CA GLY A 125 2.25 -0.21 18.65
C GLY A 125 2.31 0.61 17.35
N HIS A 126 3.50 0.95 16.87
CA HIS A 126 3.68 1.64 15.60
C HIS A 126 3.65 0.65 14.43
N LEU A 127 3.40 1.16 13.24
CA LEU A 127 3.58 0.42 12.00
C LEU A 127 4.59 1.14 11.10
N THR A 128 5.18 0.42 10.16
CA THR A 128 6.00 1.02 9.11
C THR A 128 5.41 0.73 7.75
N ILE A 129 5.50 1.73 6.87
CA ILE A 129 5.33 1.56 5.43
C ILE A 129 6.65 1.90 4.76
N THR A 130 6.94 1.25 3.64
CA THR A 130 8.13 1.56 2.88
C THR A 130 7.74 1.88 1.44
N VAL A 131 8.04 3.12 1.07
CA VAL A 131 7.58 3.75 -0.16
C VAL A 131 8.70 3.74 -1.17
N LYS A 132 8.48 3.10 -2.33
CA LYS A 132 9.33 3.26 -3.49
C LYS A 132 8.91 4.50 -4.28
N ARG A 133 9.83 5.45 -4.46
CA ARG A 133 9.60 6.63 -5.28
C ARG A 133 9.46 6.21 -6.74
N LYS A 134 8.29 6.46 -7.32
CA LYS A 134 8.03 6.27 -8.76
C LYS A 134 8.33 7.59 -9.47
N GLU A 135 9.01 7.53 -10.59
CA GLU A 135 9.22 8.68 -11.46
C GLU A 135 7.87 9.25 -11.91
N GLY A 136 7.67 10.57 -11.79
CA GLY A 136 6.38 11.22 -12.02
C GLY A 136 5.28 10.89 -10.99
N GLY A 137 5.55 10.05 -10.01
CA GLY A 137 4.56 9.64 -9.02
C GLY A 137 4.36 10.70 -7.93
N LEU A 138 3.22 11.40 -7.99
CA LEU A 138 2.89 12.52 -7.10
C LEU A 138 2.93 12.11 -5.61
N VAL A 139 2.17 11.10 -5.20
CA VAL A 139 2.09 10.67 -3.79
C VAL A 139 3.38 10.00 -3.32
N SER A 140 3.94 9.09 -4.12
CA SER A 140 5.19 8.42 -3.75
C SER A 140 6.37 9.38 -3.70
N GLY A 141 6.41 10.38 -4.58
CA GLY A 141 7.39 11.47 -4.55
C GLY A 141 7.29 12.28 -3.26
N HIS A 142 6.08 12.72 -2.90
CA HIS A 142 5.82 13.50 -1.69
C HIS A 142 6.19 12.71 -0.42
N LEU A 143 5.72 11.46 -0.30
CA LEU A 143 6.02 10.60 0.86
C LEU A 143 7.52 10.36 1.02
N ALA A 144 8.24 10.10 -0.07
CA ALA A 144 9.66 9.79 -0.02
C ALA A 144 10.55 11.01 0.23
N SER A 145 10.11 12.23 -0.12
CA SER A 145 10.98 13.42 -0.14
C SER A 145 10.56 14.53 0.82
N GLU A 146 9.27 14.69 1.10
CA GLU A 146 8.73 15.85 1.80
C GLU A 146 8.18 15.55 3.20
N VAL A 147 7.74 14.31 3.44
CA VAL A 147 7.20 13.91 4.75
C VAL A 147 8.27 13.97 5.83
N ARG A 148 7.89 14.51 6.99
CA ARG A 148 8.79 14.71 8.14
C ARG A 148 8.12 14.22 9.42
N PRO A 149 8.93 13.82 10.43
CA PRO A 149 8.43 13.54 11.77
C PRO A 149 7.58 14.69 12.33
N GLY A 150 6.46 14.34 12.95
CA GLY A 150 5.48 15.29 13.50
C GLY A 150 4.33 15.63 12.55
N GLN A 151 4.35 15.16 11.29
CA GLN A 151 3.21 15.30 10.39
C GLN A 151 2.19 14.18 10.63
N ALA A 152 0.90 14.51 10.49
CA ALA A 152 -0.17 13.52 10.50
C ALA A 152 -0.58 13.18 9.06
N LEU A 153 -0.75 11.91 8.81
CA LEU A 153 -1.24 11.36 7.54
C LEU A 153 -2.61 10.70 7.76
N ALA A 154 -3.48 10.71 6.77
CA ALA A 154 -4.63 9.83 6.80
C ALA A 154 -4.14 8.37 6.68
N CYS A 155 -4.69 7.48 7.51
CA CYS A 155 -4.29 6.07 7.55
C CYS A 155 -5.55 5.21 7.76
N SER A 156 -5.90 4.40 6.78
CA SER A 156 -7.04 3.50 6.91
C SER A 156 -6.76 2.36 7.89
N PRO A 157 -7.79 1.64 8.35
CA PRO A 157 -7.59 0.29 8.87
C PRO A 157 -6.79 -0.58 7.90
N ALA A 158 -6.09 -1.59 8.43
CA ALA A 158 -5.38 -2.56 7.62
C ALA A 158 -6.37 -3.51 6.93
N THR A 159 -6.08 -3.85 5.67
CA THR A 159 -6.88 -4.76 4.84
C THR A 159 -5.96 -5.61 3.97
N GLY A 160 -6.50 -6.67 3.37
CA GLY A 160 -5.78 -7.57 2.46
C GLY A 160 -5.90 -9.03 2.90
N ASP A 161 -5.94 -9.92 1.92
CA ASP A 161 -6.20 -11.35 2.10
C ASP A 161 -4.91 -12.18 2.01
N VAL A 162 -3.83 -11.62 1.45
CA VAL A 162 -2.50 -12.25 1.36
C VAL A 162 -1.79 -12.02 2.68
N VAL A 163 -2.03 -12.89 3.64
CA VAL A 163 -1.57 -12.73 5.03
C VAL A 163 -0.85 -13.98 5.53
N LEU A 164 0.01 -13.78 6.51
CA LEU A 164 0.70 -14.88 7.17
C LEU A 164 -0.33 -15.81 7.84
N PRO A 165 -0.36 -17.11 7.49
CA PRO A 165 -1.36 -18.05 7.99
C PRO A 165 -1.32 -18.24 9.53
N ASP A 166 -2.47 -18.55 10.10
CA ASP A 166 -2.59 -18.99 11.48
C ASP A 166 -3.40 -20.30 11.51
N PRO A 167 -2.85 -21.44 11.97
CA PRO A 167 -1.51 -21.60 12.56
C PRO A 167 -0.37 -21.40 11.56
N ARG A 168 0.83 -21.05 12.09
CA ARG A 168 2.04 -20.88 11.28
C ARG A 168 2.45 -22.21 10.67
N PRO A 169 2.72 -22.28 9.35
CA PRO A 169 3.18 -23.50 8.71
C PRO A 169 4.62 -23.82 9.12
N ASP A 170 4.95 -25.09 9.21
CA ASP A 170 6.32 -25.56 9.51
C ASP A 170 7.34 -25.18 8.41
N ARG A 171 6.85 -24.94 7.20
CA ARG A 171 7.65 -24.55 6.04
C ARG A 171 6.95 -23.43 5.29
N LEU A 172 7.75 -22.46 4.84
CA LEU A 172 7.23 -21.28 4.14
C LEU A 172 8.23 -20.80 3.10
N VAL A 173 7.74 -20.43 1.92
CA VAL A 173 8.51 -19.75 0.89
C VAL A 173 8.00 -18.32 0.69
N LEU A 174 8.91 -17.37 0.73
CA LEU A 174 8.65 -15.97 0.43
C LEU A 174 9.43 -15.58 -0.82
N ILE A 175 8.76 -15.01 -1.81
CA ILE A 175 9.38 -14.56 -3.06
C ILE A 175 9.04 -13.08 -3.24
N SER A 176 10.06 -12.25 -3.44
CA SER A 176 9.80 -10.82 -3.65
C SER A 176 10.73 -10.18 -4.68
N GLY A 177 10.31 -9.04 -5.23
CA GLY A 177 11.14 -8.25 -6.11
C GLY A 177 10.92 -6.74 -5.88
N GLY A 178 12.01 -5.98 -5.77
CA GLY A 178 11.95 -4.53 -5.56
C GLY A 178 11.07 -4.15 -4.37
N SER A 179 10.05 -3.30 -4.57
CA SER A 179 9.13 -2.90 -3.47
C SER A 179 8.22 -4.01 -2.96
N GLY A 180 8.09 -5.13 -3.67
CA GLY A 180 7.35 -6.30 -3.17
C GLY A 180 8.00 -6.96 -1.95
N ILE A 181 9.18 -6.50 -1.54
CA ILE A 181 9.80 -6.90 -0.28
C ILE A 181 8.95 -6.52 0.95
N THR A 182 8.10 -5.49 0.86
CA THR A 182 7.42 -4.91 2.03
C THR A 182 6.50 -5.90 2.76
N PRO A 183 5.56 -6.61 2.13
CA PRO A 183 4.74 -7.60 2.81
C PRO A 183 5.57 -8.81 3.28
N MET A 184 6.56 -9.23 2.49
CA MET A 184 7.41 -10.36 2.86
C MET A 184 8.30 -10.04 4.06
N ALA A 185 8.82 -8.82 4.15
CA ALA A 185 9.55 -8.37 5.34
C ALA A 185 8.66 -8.30 6.59
N SER A 186 7.40 -7.88 6.44
CA SER A 186 6.42 -7.93 7.53
C SER A 186 6.22 -9.35 8.05
N MET A 187 6.02 -10.31 7.15
CA MET A 187 5.86 -11.72 7.51
C MET A 187 7.13 -12.27 8.18
N LEU A 188 8.30 -12.03 7.59
CA LEU A 188 9.57 -12.53 8.14
C LEU A 188 9.89 -11.94 9.52
N ARG A 189 9.66 -10.64 9.71
CA ARG A 189 9.81 -9.95 11.00
C ARG A 189 8.87 -10.50 12.07
N THR A 190 7.62 -10.76 11.68
CA THR A 190 6.62 -11.35 12.57
C THR A 190 7.05 -12.75 13.02
N LEU A 191 7.47 -13.59 12.10
CA LEU A 191 8.00 -14.92 12.42
C LEU A 191 9.23 -14.86 13.34
N ALA A 192 10.12 -13.90 13.11
CA ALA A 192 11.30 -13.69 13.97
C ALA A 192 10.92 -13.27 15.39
N ASP A 193 9.92 -12.40 15.55
CA ASP A 193 9.45 -11.93 16.86
C ASP A 193 8.67 -13.01 17.60
N GLU A 194 8.01 -13.92 16.89
CA GLU A 194 7.34 -15.11 17.44
C GLU A 194 8.32 -16.22 17.83
N GLY A 195 9.59 -16.11 17.43
CA GLY A 195 10.57 -17.19 17.62
C GLY A 195 10.22 -18.44 16.83
N HIS A 196 9.66 -18.25 15.63
CA HIS A 196 9.24 -19.35 14.75
C HIS A 196 10.40 -20.30 14.47
N ARG A 197 10.14 -21.61 14.57
CA ARG A 197 11.14 -22.66 14.42
C ARG A 197 11.05 -23.43 13.10
N GLY A 198 10.03 -23.15 12.31
CA GLY A 198 9.84 -23.74 10.98
C GLY A 198 10.85 -23.19 9.98
N ARG A 199 11.01 -23.90 8.87
CA ARG A 199 11.93 -23.50 7.80
C ARG A 199 11.32 -22.42 6.95
N VAL A 200 11.99 -21.27 6.82
CA VAL A 200 11.59 -20.16 5.95
C VAL A 200 12.65 -20.01 4.86
N THR A 201 12.24 -20.03 3.59
CA THR A 201 13.11 -19.68 2.46
C THR A 201 12.63 -18.38 1.85
N PHE A 202 13.45 -17.34 1.89
CA PHE A 202 13.13 -16.03 1.36
C PHE A 202 14.03 -15.67 0.17
N LEU A 203 13.44 -15.61 -1.03
CA LEU A 203 14.10 -15.16 -2.26
C LEU A 203 13.73 -13.71 -2.53
N HIS A 204 14.71 -12.82 -2.58
CA HIS A 204 14.48 -11.44 -2.96
C HIS A 204 15.27 -11.05 -4.21
N TYR A 205 14.56 -10.53 -5.23
CA TYR A 205 15.10 -10.07 -6.49
C TYR A 205 15.31 -8.56 -6.48
N ALA A 206 16.54 -8.11 -6.65
CA ALA A 206 16.91 -6.70 -6.77
C ALA A 206 17.83 -6.49 -7.99
N ARG A 207 17.91 -5.27 -8.52
CA ARG A 207 18.82 -4.98 -9.62
C ARG A 207 20.27 -5.14 -9.18
N THR A 208 20.60 -4.55 -8.05
CA THR A 208 21.92 -4.65 -7.39
C THR A 208 21.72 -4.88 -5.89
N ARG A 209 22.80 -5.22 -5.18
CA ARG A 209 22.75 -5.34 -3.71
C ARG A 209 22.41 -4.01 -3.02
N ALA A 210 22.78 -2.88 -3.59
CA ALA A 210 22.45 -1.55 -3.07
C ALA A 210 20.97 -1.20 -3.20
N ASP A 211 20.23 -1.89 -4.07
CA ASP A 211 18.78 -1.72 -4.23
C ASP A 211 17.94 -2.58 -3.26
N VAL A 212 18.59 -3.35 -2.37
CA VAL A 212 17.91 -4.21 -1.39
C VAL A 212 17.51 -3.36 -0.18
N ALA A 213 16.22 -3.08 -0.04
CA ALA A 213 15.71 -2.48 1.19
C ALA A 213 15.85 -3.47 2.36
N PHE A 214 16.03 -2.95 3.57
CA PHE A 214 16.15 -3.73 4.81
C PHE A 214 17.35 -4.68 4.86
N ALA A 215 18.41 -4.50 4.04
CA ALA A 215 19.52 -5.44 3.95
C ALA A 215 20.11 -5.83 5.33
N ALA A 216 20.47 -4.84 6.15
CA ALA A 216 21.00 -5.08 7.50
C ALA A 216 19.99 -5.74 8.45
N ASP A 217 18.69 -5.51 8.26
CA ASP A 217 17.65 -6.15 9.06
C ASP A 217 17.46 -7.62 8.66
N LEU A 218 17.48 -7.91 7.37
CA LEU A 218 17.43 -9.28 6.85
C LEU A 218 18.63 -10.12 7.33
N GLU A 219 19.81 -9.54 7.38
CA GLU A 219 21.02 -10.19 7.93
C GLU A 219 20.82 -10.52 9.42
N ARG A 220 20.36 -9.55 10.23
CA ARG A 220 20.06 -9.78 11.65
C ARG A 220 18.98 -10.82 11.89
N ILE A 221 17.96 -10.87 11.04
CA ILE A 221 16.90 -11.88 11.15
C ILE A 221 17.48 -13.27 10.81
N ALA A 222 18.29 -13.38 9.76
CA ALA A 222 18.94 -14.66 9.40
C ALA A 222 19.85 -15.17 10.53
N GLU A 223 20.54 -14.29 11.25
CA GLU A 223 21.34 -14.65 12.43
C GLU A 223 20.47 -15.15 13.60
N ARG A 224 19.31 -14.50 13.83
CA ARG A 224 18.37 -14.87 14.92
C ARG A 224 17.53 -16.09 14.61
N MET A 225 17.31 -16.38 13.33
CA MET A 225 16.51 -17.49 12.83
C MET A 225 17.37 -18.43 11.98
N PRO A 226 18.13 -19.37 12.58
CA PRO A 226 19.01 -20.27 11.83
C PRO A 226 18.28 -21.14 10.79
N HIS A 227 16.95 -21.25 10.90
CA HIS A 227 16.10 -21.99 9.97
C HIS A 227 15.53 -21.09 8.84
N ALA A 228 15.83 -19.80 8.86
CA ALA A 228 15.47 -18.87 7.79
C ALA A 228 16.65 -18.70 6.83
N GLN A 229 16.47 -19.11 5.59
CA GLN A 229 17.41 -18.91 4.52
C GLN A 229 16.99 -17.68 3.70
N VAL A 230 17.76 -16.58 3.79
CA VAL A 230 17.55 -15.38 3.00
C VAL A 230 18.51 -15.38 1.80
N VAL A 231 17.96 -15.35 0.61
CA VAL A 231 18.72 -15.39 -0.66
C VAL A 231 18.43 -14.14 -1.48
N ILE A 232 19.45 -13.33 -1.70
CA ILE A 232 19.36 -12.16 -2.57
C ILE A 232 19.81 -12.55 -3.98
N VAL A 233 18.91 -12.40 -4.93
CA VAL A 233 19.14 -12.65 -6.36
C VAL A 233 19.31 -11.32 -7.09
N THR A 234 20.49 -11.08 -7.66
CA THR A 234 20.74 -9.84 -8.40
C THR A 234 20.42 -10.01 -9.88
N THR A 235 19.70 -9.04 -10.45
CA THR A 235 19.20 -9.09 -11.83
C THR A 235 19.90 -8.14 -12.80
N GLY A 236 20.76 -7.26 -12.27
CA GLY A 236 21.53 -6.29 -13.06
C GLY A 236 22.70 -6.90 -13.83
N PRO A 237 23.15 -6.25 -14.90
CA PRO A 237 24.29 -6.71 -15.67
C PRO A 237 25.58 -6.62 -14.83
N GLY A 238 26.39 -7.66 -14.88
CA GLY A 238 27.69 -7.72 -14.19
C GLY A 238 27.63 -8.09 -12.70
N GLU A 239 26.43 -8.20 -12.11
CA GLU A 239 26.25 -8.67 -10.75
C GLU A 239 26.65 -10.16 -10.61
N ARG A 240 27.32 -10.48 -9.51
CA ARG A 240 27.76 -11.85 -9.19
C ARG A 240 27.19 -12.27 -7.83
N GLY A 241 26.70 -13.48 -7.76
CA GLY A 241 26.14 -14.06 -6.54
C GLY A 241 25.86 -15.55 -6.72
N PRO A 242 25.36 -16.22 -5.66
CA PRO A 242 25.02 -17.65 -5.75
C PRO A 242 23.88 -17.91 -6.74
N LEU A 243 22.96 -16.93 -6.89
CA LEU A 243 21.93 -16.90 -7.93
C LEU A 243 21.92 -15.53 -8.56
N THR A 244 21.75 -15.46 -9.87
CA THR A 244 21.69 -14.20 -10.64
C THR A 244 20.65 -14.29 -11.75
N GLY A 245 20.18 -13.14 -12.22
CA GLY A 245 19.21 -13.04 -13.29
C GLY A 245 17.77 -12.95 -12.81
N ARG A 246 16.85 -12.90 -13.75
CA ARG A 246 15.41 -12.92 -13.46
C ARG A 246 15.01 -14.30 -12.96
N PHE A 247 13.81 -14.38 -12.35
CA PHE A 247 13.26 -15.65 -11.88
C PHE A 247 13.25 -16.70 -13.00
N VAL A 248 13.78 -17.86 -12.66
CA VAL A 248 13.64 -19.12 -13.41
C VAL A 248 13.29 -20.23 -12.41
N PRO A 249 12.54 -21.27 -12.83
CA PRO A 249 12.15 -22.38 -11.95
C PRO A 249 13.29 -23.02 -11.16
N ALA A 250 14.48 -23.08 -11.77
CA ALA A 250 15.67 -23.65 -11.13
C ALA A 250 16.08 -22.91 -9.85
N HIS A 251 15.83 -21.60 -9.73
CA HIS A 251 16.13 -20.87 -8.49
C HIS A 251 15.34 -21.41 -7.31
N LEU A 252 14.07 -21.72 -7.52
CA LEU A 252 13.19 -22.24 -6.48
C LEU A 252 13.44 -23.74 -6.25
N HIS A 253 13.56 -24.52 -7.33
CA HIS A 253 13.81 -25.96 -7.25
C HIS A 253 15.11 -26.29 -6.52
N ASN A 254 16.18 -25.52 -6.72
CA ASN A 254 17.46 -25.74 -6.05
C ASN A 254 17.43 -25.45 -4.55
N LEU A 255 16.56 -24.54 -4.11
CA LEU A 255 16.44 -24.14 -2.70
C LEU A 255 15.37 -24.96 -1.96
N VAL A 256 14.26 -25.27 -2.63
CA VAL A 256 13.10 -25.97 -2.10
C VAL A 256 12.59 -26.94 -3.17
N PRO A 257 13.19 -28.14 -3.31
CA PRO A 257 12.84 -29.09 -4.37
C PRO A 257 11.36 -29.48 -4.39
N ASP A 258 10.72 -29.50 -3.25
CA ASP A 258 9.31 -29.83 -3.03
C ASP A 258 8.43 -28.57 -2.79
N HIS A 259 8.79 -27.44 -3.39
CA HIS A 259 8.12 -26.14 -3.22
C HIS A 259 6.63 -26.16 -3.55
N LEU A 260 6.17 -27.09 -4.41
CA LEU A 260 4.76 -27.24 -4.75
C LEU A 260 3.88 -27.74 -3.58
N GLU A 261 4.51 -28.24 -2.51
CA GLU A 261 3.84 -28.69 -1.28
C GLU A 261 3.98 -27.66 -0.14
N VAL A 262 4.66 -26.54 -0.39
CA VAL A 262 5.00 -25.53 0.61
C VAL A 262 4.23 -24.26 0.38
N PRO A 263 3.50 -23.71 1.37
CA PRO A 263 2.86 -22.43 1.26
C PRO A 263 3.86 -21.35 0.77
N THR A 264 3.53 -20.73 -0.33
CA THR A 264 4.40 -19.76 -1.01
C THR A 264 3.69 -18.43 -1.18
N PHE A 265 4.39 -17.35 -0.86
CA PHE A 265 3.92 -15.98 -1.02
C PHE A 265 4.81 -15.25 -2.01
N ALA A 266 4.21 -14.58 -2.98
CA ALA A 266 4.95 -13.82 -3.98
C ALA A 266 4.43 -12.38 -4.12
N CYS A 267 5.36 -11.42 -4.18
CA CYS A 267 5.04 -10.01 -4.44
C CYS A 267 6.18 -9.32 -5.17
N GLY A 268 5.86 -8.51 -6.18
CA GLY A 268 6.90 -7.80 -6.92
C GLY A 268 6.43 -7.22 -8.25
N PRO A 269 7.38 -6.91 -9.13
CA PRO A 269 7.07 -6.48 -10.49
C PRO A 269 6.27 -7.54 -11.24
N THR A 270 5.38 -7.11 -12.13
CA THR A 270 4.48 -7.98 -12.91
C THR A 270 5.21 -9.17 -13.53
N GLY A 271 6.35 -8.94 -14.22
CA GLY A 271 7.09 -10.03 -14.86
C GLY A 271 7.71 -11.05 -13.90
N LEU A 272 7.96 -10.72 -12.62
CA LEU A 272 8.36 -11.71 -11.61
C LEU A 272 7.16 -12.54 -11.18
N VAL A 273 6.06 -11.86 -10.85
CA VAL A 273 4.85 -12.50 -10.36
C VAL A 273 4.25 -13.42 -11.40
N ASP A 274 4.14 -12.97 -12.66
CA ASP A 274 3.65 -13.78 -13.78
C ASP A 274 4.50 -15.03 -14.01
N ALA A 275 5.83 -14.91 -13.91
CA ALA A 275 6.72 -16.06 -14.09
C ALA A 275 6.61 -17.07 -12.94
N VAL A 276 6.37 -16.62 -11.71
CA VAL A 276 6.11 -17.50 -10.57
C VAL A 276 4.76 -18.19 -10.72
N GLU A 277 3.70 -17.45 -11.04
CA GLU A 277 2.35 -18.02 -11.26
C GLU A 277 2.36 -19.06 -12.38
N ALA A 278 2.92 -18.72 -13.55
CA ALA A 278 3.01 -19.65 -14.69
C ALA A 278 3.76 -20.94 -14.32
N HIS A 279 4.77 -20.85 -13.47
CA HIS A 279 5.49 -22.03 -12.97
C HIS A 279 4.60 -22.93 -12.12
N TYR A 280 3.87 -22.36 -11.14
CA TYR A 280 2.96 -23.11 -10.27
C TYR A 280 1.75 -23.65 -11.04
N GLU A 281 1.19 -22.89 -12.00
CA GLU A 281 0.10 -23.35 -12.87
C GLU A 281 0.51 -24.56 -13.72
N THR A 282 1.70 -24.49 -14.35
CA THR A 282 2.22 -25.56 -15.20
C THR A 282 2.41 -26.87 -14.44
N LEU A 283 2.75 -26.81 -13.16
CA LEU A 283 3.05 -27.97 -12.32
C LEU A 283 1.89 -28.37 -11.38
N GLY A 284 0.76 -27.67 -11.41
CA GLY A 284 -0.42 -27.98 -10.62
C GLY A 284 -0.32 -27.61 -9.14
N GLY A 285 0.56 -26.66 -8.76
CA GLY A 285 0.79 -26.23 -7.36
C GLY A 285 0.10 -24.92 -6.97
N VAL A 286 -0.86 -24.42 -7.73
CA VAL A 286 -1.49 -23.08 -7.54
C VAL A 286 -2.11 -22.91 -6.13
N GLU A 287 -2.64 -23.98 -5.55
CA GLU A 287 -3.23 -23.93 -4.19
C GLU A 287 -2.24 -23.52 -3.10
N GLN A 288 -0.95 -23.72 -3.32
CA GLN A 288 0.11 -23.32 -2.38
C GLN A 288 0.61 -21.89 -2.63
N LEU A 289 0.23 -21.24 -3.72
CA LEU A 289 0.71 -19.93 -4.10
C LEU A 289 -0.30 -18.83 -3.77
N GLN A 290 0.14 -17.85 -3.00
CA GLN A 290 -0.59 -16.61 -2.77
C GLN A 290 0.22 -15.44 -3.34
N VAL A 291 -0.43 -14.60 -4.15
CA VAL A 291 0.22 -13.50 -4.86
C VAL A 291 -0.38 -12.17 -4.46
N GLU A 292 0.46 -11.20 -4.10
CA GLU A 292 0.08 -9.80 -3.99
C GLU A 292 0.62 -9.01 -5.17
N ARG A 293 -0.25 -8.32 -5.91
CA ARG A 293 0.11 -7.47 -7.04
C ARG A 293 -0.05 -6.00 -6.67
N PHE A 294 1.01 -5.20 -6.85
CA PHE A 294 0.96 -3.74 -6.67
C PHE A 294 0.48 -2.98 -7.91
N THR A 295 0.43 -3.68 -9.02
CA THR A 295 -0.13 -3.18 -10.27
C THR A 295 -1.10 -4.23 -10.77
N PRO A 296 -2.31 -3.87 -11.24
CA PRO A 296 -3.18 -4.84 -11.87
C PRO A 296 -2.42 -5.53 -13.00
N PRO A 297 -2.68 -6.80 -13.27
CA PRO A 297 -2.23 -7.36 -14.53
C PRO A 297 -2.70 -6.40 -15.63
N VAL A 298 -1.77 -5.96 -16.47
CA VAL A 298 -2.12 -5.26 -17.71
C VAL A 298 -2.78 -6.34 -18.56
N LEU A 299 -4.07 -6.52 -18.38
CA LEU A 299 -4.85 -7.15 -19.43
C LEU A 299 -4.61 -6.26 -20.63
N GLN A 300 -3.98 -6.81 -21.66
CA GLN A 300 -3.98 -6.19 -22.97
C GLN A 300 -5.47 -6.12 -23.38
N THR A 301 -6.12 -5.08 -22.92
CA THR A 301 -7.31 -4.66 -23.57
C THR A 301 -6.85 -4.15 -24.92
N SER A 302 -6.90 -5.02 -25.92
CA SER A 302 -7.30 -4.60 -27.24
C SER A 302 -8.78 -4.19 -27.18
N ALA A 303 -9.15 -3.35 -26.24
CA ALA A 303 -10.34 -2.57 -26.34
C ALA A 303 -9.98 -1.52 -27.38
N GLU A 304 -10.25 -1.83 -28.65
CA GLU A 304 -10.54 -0.77 -29.60
C GLU A 304 -11.52 0.16 -28.89
N PRO A 305 -11.43 1.48 -29.09
CA PRO A 305 -12.40 2.42 -28.52
C PRO A 305 -13.79 1.82 -28.74
N GLY A 306 -14.52 1.54 -27.65
CA GLY A 306 -15.85 0.94 -27.80
C GLY A 306 -16.76 1.94 -28.52
N ASP A 307 -17.64 1.47 -29.38
CA ASP A 307 -18.68 2.31 -29.99
C ASP A 307 -19.73 2.78 -28.95
N GLY A 308 -19.41 2.66 -27.63
CA GLY A 308 -20.34 2.92 -26.54
C GLY A 308 -20.25 4.36 -26.00
N THR A 309 -21.29 4.74 -25.28
CA THR A 309 -21.41 6.03 -24.60
C THR A 309 -21.39 5.83 -23.08
N ILE A 310 -20.61 6.63 -22.37
CA ILE A 310 -20.59 6.67 -20.91
C ILE A 310 -21.41 7.89 -20.46
N ARG A 311 -22.44 7.62 -19.66
CA ARG A 311 -23.27 8.65 -19.06
C ARG A 311 -23.06 8.68 -17.54
N PHE A 312 -22.67 9.84 -17.03
CA PHE A 312 -22.59 10.13 -15.61
C PHE A 312 -23.91 10.78 -15.18
N ALA A 313 -24.80 9.99 -14.58
CA ALA A 313 -26.20 10.35 -14.38
C ALA A 313 -26.40 11.55 -13.45
N THR A 314 -25.65 11.61 -12.34
CA THR A 314 -25.77 12.70 -11.34
C THR A 314 -25.22 14.02 -11.88
N SER A 315 -24.12 14.01 -12.62
CA SER A 315 -23.53 15.21 -13.22
C SER A 315 -24.17 15.62 -14.53
N GLY A 316 -24.93 14.72 -15.18
CA GLY A 316 -25.55 14.93 -16.49
C GLY A 316 -24.56 14.96 -17.65
N ILE A 317 -23.32 14.55 -17.43
CA ILE A 317 -22.27 14.51 -18.46
C ILE A 317 -22.37 13.21 -19.26
N GLU A 318 -22.17 13.31 -20.55
CA GLU A 318 -22.13 12.17 -21.49
C GLU A 318 -20.90 12.29 -22.40
N ARG A 319 -20.20 11.19 -22.63
CA ARG A 319 -19.04 11.13 -23.51
C ARG A 319 -18.96 9.81 -24.28
N SER A 320 -18.25 9.80 -25.39
CA SER A 320 -17.90 8.56 -26.09
C SER A 320 -16.83 7.80 -25.31
N ASP A 321 -16.93 6.48 -25.24
CA ASP A 321 -15.93 5.63 -24.63
C ASP A 321 -14.62 5.65 -25.45
N ASP A 322 -13.50 5.82 -24.77
CA ASP A 322 -12.17 5.80 -25.37
C ASP A 322 -11.35 4.55 -25.00
N GLY A 323 -11.98 3.56 -24.35
CA GLY A 323 -11.39 2.29 -23.95
C GLY A 323 -10.52 2.33 -22.68
N ARG A 324 -10.32 3.51 -22.09
CA ARG A 324 -9.65 3.64 -20.79
C ARG A 324 -10.57 3.27 -19.62
N SER A 325 -10.03 3.19 -18.42
CA SER A 325 -10.85 2.93 -17.23
C SER A 325 -11.93 4.01 -17.06
N LEU A 326 -13.10 3.59 -16.57
CA LEU A 326 -14.20 4.51 -16.29
C LEU A 326 -13.81 5.65 -15.33
N LEU A 327 -12.85 5.39 -14.43
CA LEU A 327 -12.30 6.41 -13.53
C LEU A 327 -11.52 7.49 -14.30
N GLU A 328 -10.63 7.09 -15.21
CA GLU A 328 -9.83 8.04 -16.00
C GLU A 328 -10.73 8.90 -16.89
N GLN A 329 -11.74 8.28 -17.48
CA GLN A 329 -12.68 8.98 -18.33
C GLN A 329 -13.58 9.96 -17.54
N ALA A 330 -13.97 9.62 -16.29
CA ALA A 330 -14.67 10.54 -15.41
C ALA A 330 -13.78 11.73 -14.98
N GLU A 331 -12.51 11.46 -14.68
CA GLU A 331 -11.55 12.51 -14.31
C GLU A 331 -11.25 13.48 -15.47
N ASP A 332 -11.21 13.00 -16.71
CA ASP A 332 -11.04 13.85 -17.90
C ASP A 332 -12.21 14.82 -18.11
N GLU A 333 -13.42 14.42 -17.71
CA GLU A 333 -14.60 15.30 -17.72
C GLU A 333 -14.65 16.26 -16.51
N GLY A 334 -13.60 16.28 -15.69
CA GLY A 334 -13.51 17.15 -14.52
C GLY A 334 -14.29 16.63 -13.31
N LEU A 335 -14.81 15.41 -13.35
CA LEU A 335 -15.39 14.75 -12.19
C LEU A 335 -14.26 14.28 -11.26
N ALA A 336 -14.52 14.25 -9.96
CA ALA A 336 -13.55 13.85 -8.95
C ALA A 336 -14.09 12.73 -8.07
N PRO A 337 -14.41 11.54 -8.64
CA PRO A 337 -14.89 10.44 -7.84
C PRO A 337 -13.84 9.98 -6.84
N GLU A 338 -14.29 9.52 -5.68
CA GLU A 338 -13.36 8.96 -4.70
C GLU A 338 -12.54 7.85 -5.32
N SER A 339 -11.22 7.96 -5.24
CA SER A 339 -10.31 6.97 -5.77
C SER A 339 -9.10 6.78 -4.86
N GLY A 340 -8.59 5.56 -4.79
CA GLY A 340 -7.46 5.20 -3.93
C GLY A 340 -6.31 4.55 -4.70
N CYS A 341 -6.20 3.22 -4.62
CA CYS A 341 -5.08 2.46 -5.20
C CYS A 341 -5.05 2.47 -6.74
N ARG A 342 -6.16 2.71 -7.41
CA ARG A 342 -6.36 2.61 -8.87
C ARG A 342 -6.03 1.22 -9.44
N MET A 343 -6.12 0.17 -8.60
CA MET A 343 -5.74 -1.20 -8.92
C MET A 343 -6.84 -2.20 -8.56
N GLY A 344 -8.05 -1.72 -8.23
CA GLY A 344 -9.17 -2.58 -7.86
C GLY A 344 -9.06 -3.27 -6.49
N ILE A 345 -8.04 -2.96 -5.67
CA ILE A 345 -7.81 -3.61 -4.38
C ILE A 345 -8.58 -2.90 -3.26
N CYS A 346 -8.47 -1.58 -3.16
CA CYS A 346 -8.98 -0.80 -2.03
C CYS A 346 -10.48 -0.53 -2.06
N ARG A 347 -11.16 -0.82 -3.16
CA ARG A 347 -12.60 -0.60 -3.40
C ARG A 347 -13.10 0.85 -3.20
N THR A 348 -12.21 1.82 -3.04
CA THR A 348 -12.57 3.23 -2.82
C THR A 348 -13.29 3.84 -4.02
N CYS A 349 -12.94 3.40 -5.22
CA CYS A 349 -13.54 3.85 -6.48
C CYS A 349 -14.81 3.05 -6.85
N THR A 350 -15.43 2.37 -5.91
CA THR A 350 -16.67 1.65 -6.16
C THR A 350 -17.79 2.65 -6.41
N GLN A 351 -18.45 2.54 -7.55
CA GLN A 351 -19.57 3.37 -7.96
C GLN A 351 -20.75 2.50 -8.39
N HIS A 352 -21.92 3.06 -8.29
CA HIS A 352 -23.14 2.39 -8.70
C HIS A 352 -23.30 2.49 -10.21
N LYS A 353 -23.34 1.33 -10.88
CA LYS A 353 -23.70 1.19 -12.29
C LYS A 353 -25.23 1.00 -12.38
N VAL A 354 -25.89 1.97 -12.95
CA VAL A 354 -27.36 1.94 -13.14
C VAL A 354 -27.72 0.97 -14.25
N ALA A 355 -27.00 1.01 -15.37
CA ALA A 355 -27.27 0.16 -16.53
C ALA A 355 -26.03 0.03 -17.42
N GLY A 356 -26.07 -0.91 -18.35
CA GLY A 356 -25.07 -1.10 -19.39
C GLY A 356 -23.99 -2.14 -19.05
N GLY A 357 -23.07 -2.36 -19.98
CA GLY A 357 -22.03 -3.36 -19.91
C GLY A 357 -20.72 -2.82 -19.38
N THR A 358 -20.02 -3.59 -18.53
CA THR A 358 -18.65 -3.32 -18.11
C THR A 358 -17.79 -4.57 -18.16
N VAL A 359 -16.47 -4.40 -18.39
CA VAL A 359 -15.47 -5.45 -18.29
C VAL A 359 -14.49 -5.12 -17.18
N ASP A 360 -14.31 -6.04 -16.25
CA ASP A 360 -13.27 -5.94 -15.21
C ASP A 360 -11.90 -6.29 -15.81
N LEU A 361 -11.01 -5.31 -15.83
CA LEU A 361 -9.66 -5.43 -16.41
C LEU A 361 -8.76 -6.45 -15.70
N ARG A 362 -9.11 -6.88 -14.48
CA ARG A 362 -8.30 -7.82 -13.70
C ARG A 362 -8.48 -9.27 -14.15
N ASN A 363 -9.67 -9.61 -14.62
CA ASN A 363 -10.03 -10.99 -14.91
C ASN A 363 -10.81 -11.15 -16.23
N GLY A 364 -11.00 -10.06 -16.98
CA GLY A 364 -11.76 -10.07 -18.23
C GLY A 364 -13.27 -10.34 -18.07
N ARG A 365 -13.78 -10.37 -16.83
CA ARG A 365 -15.19 -10.67 -16.60
C ARG A 365 -16.06 -9.51 -17.07
N ARG A 366 -16.97 -9.81 -18.02
CA ARG A 366 -18.02 -8.91 -18.45
C ARG A 366 -19.24 -9.03 -17.51
N SER A 367 -19.86 -7.90 -17.21
CA SER A 367 -21.15 -7.84 -16.52
C SER A 367 -22.06 -6.83 -17.20
N ASP A 368 -23.22 -7.30 -17.62
CA ASP A 368 -24.32 -6.48 -18.16
C ASP A 368 -25.47 -6.31 -17.13
N ALA A 369 -25.26 -6.74 -15.88
CA ALA A 369 -26.24 -6.62 -14.81
C ALA A 369 -26.51 -5.14 -14.48
N PRO A 370 -27.78 -4.69 -14.43
CA PRO A 370 -28.12 -3.36 -13.94
C PRO A 370 -28.00 -3.29 -12.41
N GLU A 371 -28.01 -2.07 -11.84
CA GLU A 371 -28.00 -1.82 -10.40
C GLU A 371 -26.84 -2.54 -9.68
N GLU A 372 -25.64 -2.47 -10.23
CA GLU A 372 -24.46 -3.19 -9.77
C GLU A 372 -23.38 -2.22 -9.25
N GLN A 373 -22.64 -2.65 -8.21
CA GLN A 373 -21.47 -1.92 -7.73
C GLN A 373 -20.24 -2.30 -8.55
N VAL A 374 -19.62 -1.31 -9.21
CA VAL A 374 -18.43 -1.52 -10.06
C VAL A 374 -17.25 -0.69 -9.58
N GLN A 375 -16.05 -1.26 -9.65
CA GLN A 375 -14.81 -0.57 -9.31
C GLN A 375 -14.29 0.18 -10.56
N ILE A 376 -14.67 1.43 -10.72
CA ILE A 376 -14.44 2.20 -11.96
C ILE A 376 -12.96 2.36 -12.34
N CYS A 377 -12.01 2.18 -11.40
CA CYS A 377 -10.57 2.26 -11.72
C CYS A 377 -10.02 1.04 -12.46
N VAL A 378 -10.77 -0.07 -12.46
CA VAL A 378 -10.38 -1.33 -13.13
C VAL A 378 -11.50 -1.88 -14.02
N SER A 379 -12.49 -1.05 -14.30
CA SER A 379 -13.58 -1.39 -15.22
C SER A 379 -13.54 -0.47 -16.43
N VAL A 380 -13.77 -1.03 -17.61
CA VAL A 380 -13.98 -0.31 -18.87
C VAL A 380 -15.41 -0.52 -19.33
N ALA A 381 -15.92 0.37 -20.15
CA ALA A 381 -17.22 0.19 -20.79
C ALA A 381 -17.19 -0.99 -21.78
N ALA A 382 -18.31 -1.67 -21.93
CA ALA A 382 -18.52 -2.75 -22.91
C ALA A 382 -19.81 -2.47 -23.71
N GLY A 383 -19.84 -1.32 -24.37
CA GLY A 383 -20.99 -0.68 -24.96
C GLY A 383 -21.45 0.50 -24.10
N ASP A 384 -22.73 0.87 -24.22
CA ASP A 384 -23.29 1.95 -23.42
C ASP A 384 -23.29 1.61 -21.93
N VAL A 385 -22.90 2.59 -21.07
CA VAL A 385 -22.91 2.42 -19.62
C VAL A 385 -23.40 3.70 -18.93
N ILE A 386 -24.18 3.53 -17.87
CA ILE A 386 -24.69 4.62 -17.03
C ILE A 386 -24.16 4.40 -15.62
N LEU A 387 -23.46 5.40 -15.10
CA LEU A 387 -22.91 5.43 -13.75
C LEU A 387 -23.59 6.55 -12.94
N ASP A 388 -23.82 6.30 -11.67
CA ASP A 388 -24.36 7.30 -10.73
C ASP A 388 -23.20 8.19 -10.20
N LEU A 389 -22.72 9.08 -11.09
CA LEU A 389 -21.62 10.03 -10.85
C LEU A 389 -22.02 11.45 -11.26
#